data_8f393ef84d8ec78453439e7a79462bcf
#
_entry.id   8f393ef84d8ec78453439e7a79462bcf
#
_cell.length_a   1.000
_cell.length_b   1.000
_cell.length_c   1.000
_cell.angle_alpha   90.00
_cell.angle_beta   90.00
_cell.angle_gamma   90.00
#
_symmetry.space_group_name_H-M   'P 1'
#
loop_
_entity.id
_entity.type
_entity.pdbx_description
1 polymer ?
#
loop_
_entity_poly.entity_id
_entity_poly.type
_entity_poly.pdbx_seq_one_letter_code
_entity_poly.pdbx_strand_id
1 'polypeptide(L)'
;STDRGVRTVSAIVLAAAVMLRVIQSVRLNATTQDTLVRNALTDSLTGLPNRILMLEHIEKAIQSSWKTTQRPTVLFIDVDRFKSINDSLGHSTGDAILTEVARRLSNAISPQATVARIAGDEFVVLDSTTESPTQSVVLAERILDALRDPMKGNGGDMFVTASIGVAYAVPTLRLSAEDLMQHADTAMYRAKSAGR
;
A
#
# COMPACT_ATOMS: atom_id res chain seq x y z
N SER A 1 29.53 -61.02 1.98
CA SER A 1 28.67 -60.14 2.85
C SER A 1 29.01 -58.66 2.73
N THR A 2 30.22 -58.29 2.36
CA THR A 2 30.73 -56.91 2.21
C THR A 2 30.03 -56.11 1.08
N ASP A 3 29.68 -56.76 -0.03
CA ASP A 3 29.08 -56.13 -1.21
C ASP A 3 27.64 -55.66 -0.98
N ARG A 4 26.86 -56.37 -0.11
CA ARG A 4 25.52 -55.98 0.28
C ARG A 4 25.50 -54.72 1.17
N GLY A 5 26.48 -54.63 2.10
CA GLY A 5 26.60 -53.46 2.98
C GLY A 5 26.93 -52.18 2.22
N VAL A 6 27.88 -52.27 1.25
CA VAL A 6 28.24 -51.11 0.42
C VAL A 6 27.08 -50.64 -0.44
N ARG A 7 26.31 -51.54 -1.03
CA ARG A 7 25.12 -51.17 -1.85
C ARG A 7 24.04 -50.49 -1.04
N THR A 8 23.76 -50.97 0.19
CA THR A 8 22.77 -50.33 1.08
C THR A 8 23.20 -48.96 1.54
N VAL A 9 24.46 -48.74 1.92
CA VAL A 9 25.02 -47.43 2.29
C VAL A 9 24.95 -46.47 1.11
N SER A 10 25.36 -46.88 -0.10
CA SER A 10 25.29 -46.04 -1.29
C SER A 10 23.85 -45.65 -1.63
N ALA A 11 22.87 -46.56 -1.48
CA ALA A 11 21.46 -46.28 -1.73
C ALA A 11 20.90 -45.20 -0.72
N ILE A 12 21.29 -45.35 0.55
CA ILE A 12 20.88 -44.39 1.60
C ILE A 12 21.50 -42.99 1.34
N VAL A 13 22.79 -42.94 0.99
CA VAL A 13 23.46 -41.66 0.67
C VAL A 13 22.81 -41.01 -0.55
N LEU A 14 22.51 -41.76 -1.59
CA LEU A 14 21.84 -41.25 -2.80
C LEU A 14 20.42 -40.74 -2.48
N ALA A 15 19.66 -41.53 -1.70
CA ALA A 15 18.31 -41.10 -1.28
C ALA A 15 18.36 -39.81 -0.44
N ALA A 16 19.31 -39.67 0.49
CA ALA A 16 19.50 -38.49 1.28
C ALA A 16 19.90 -37.28 0.41
N ALA A 17 20.79 -37.47 -0.57
CA ALA A 17 21.18 -36.43 -1.50
C ALA A 17 20.01 -35.96 -2.39
N VAL A 18 19.20 -36.89 -2.89
CA VAL A 18 17.99 -36.57 -3.67
C VAL A 18 16.98 -35.81 -2.79
N MET A 19 16.75 -36.30 -1.56
CA MET A 19 15.80 -35.63 -0.64
C MET A 19 16.26 -34.20 -0.28
N LEU A 20 17.55 -34.00 -0.06
CA LEU A 20 18.14 -32.68 0.19
C LEU A 20 17.93 -31.75 -1.01
N ARG A 21 18.15 -32.22 -2.23
CA ARG A 21 17.91 -31.45 -3.46
C ARG A 21 16.44 -31.10 -3.63
N VAL A 22 15.52 -32.02 -3.35
CA VAL A 22 14.08 -31.75 -3.42
C VAL A 22 13.70 -30.67 -2.40
N ILE A 23 14.16 -30.78 -1.15
CA ILE A 23 13.89 -29.78 -0.12
C ILE A 23 14.45 -28.40 -0.52
N GLN A 24 15.67 -28.34 -1.07
CA GLN A 24 16.27 -27.11 -1.55
C GLN A 24 15.47 -26.50 -2.71
N SER A 25 15.05 -27.32 -3.68
CA SER A 25 14.23 -26.87 -4.82
C SER A 25 12.89 -26.33 -4.38
N VAL A 26 12.20 -27.03 -3.46
CA VAL A 26 10.90 -26.57 -2.91
C VAL A 26 11.06 -25.23 -2.16
N ARG A 27 12.10 -25.09 -1.33
CA ARG A 27 12.38 -23.82 -0.63
C ARG A 27 12.68 -22.69 -1.60
N LEU A 28 13.51 -22.94 -2.62
CA LEU A 28 13.85 -21.92 -3.63
C LEU A 28 12.62 -21.49 -4.43
N ASN A 29 11.76 -22.44 -4.82
CA ASN A 29 10.50 -22.12 -5.51
C ASN A 29 9.55 -21.31 -4.63
N ALA A 30 9.40 -21.65 -3.34
CA ALA A 30 8.57 -20.92 -2.41
C ALA A 30 9.04 -19.45 -2.25
N THR A 31 10.35 -19.23 -2.05
CA THR A 31 10.89 -17.87 -1.92
C THR A 31 10.75 -17.06 -3.22
N THR A 32 10.90 -17.72 -4.37
CA THR A 32 10.72 -17.05 -5.67
C THR A 32 9.25 -16.66 -5.90
N GLN A 33 8.30 -17.56 -5.57
CA GLN A 33 6.87 -17.26 -5.66
C GLN A 33 6.46 -16.12 -4.71
N ASP A 34 6.91 -16.15 -3.46
CA ASP A 34 6.65 -15.08 -2.50
C ASP A 34 7.17 -13.72 -3.00
N THR A 35 8.36 -13.71 -3.61
CA THR A 35 8.94 -12.49 -4.18
C THR A 35 8.12 -11.99 -5.38
N LEU A 36 7.67 -12.88 -6.25
CA LEU A 36 6.85 -12.53 -7.42
C LEU A 36 5.49 -11.97 -6.99
N VAL A 37 4.82 -12.62 -6.03
CA VAL A 37 3.56 -12.15 -5.47
C VAL A 37 3.73 -10.79 -4.80
N ARG A 38 4.77 -10.62 -4.01
CA ARG A 38 5.08 -9.35 -3.35
C ARG A 38 5.30 -8.23 -4.37
N ASN A 39 6.12 -8.47 -5.41
CA ASN A 39 6.37 -7.50 -6.46
C ASN A 39 5.12 -7.16 -7.29
N ALA A 40 4.18 -8.11 -7.42
CA ALA A 40 2.91 -7.87 -8.11
C ALA A 40 1.90 -7.06 -7.28
N LEU A 41 2.05 -7.02 -5.95
CA LEU A 41 1.06 -6.42 -5.03
C LEU A 41 1.57 -5.17 -4.29
N THR A 42 2.87 -4.83 -4.42
CA THR A 42 3.45 -3.65 -3.76
C THR A 42 4.08 -2.70 -4.76
N ASP A 43 4.13 -1.41 -4.41
CA ASP A 43 4.88 -0.38 -5.12
C ASP A 43 6.37 -0.51 -4.82
N SER A 44 7.21 -0.57 -5.85
CA SER A 44 8.64 -0.84 -5.72
C SER A 44 9.44 0.30 -5.07
N LEU A 45 8.95 1.55 -5.14
CA LEU A 45 9.62 2.71 -4.56
C LEU A 45 9.35 2.83 -3.06
N THR A 46 8.09 2.69 -2.68
CA THR A 46 7.65 2.97 -1.31
C THR A 46 7.48 1.72 -0.45
N GLY A 47 7.39 0.53 -1.08
CA GLY A 47 7.08 -0.74 -0.41
C GLY A 47 5.64 -0.86 0.06
N LEU A 48 4.80 0.15 -0.16
CA LEU A 48 3.37 0.13 0.17
C LEU A 48 2.59 -0.82 -0.74
N PRO A 49 1.42 -1.29 -0.34
CA PRO A 49 0.44 -1.87 -1.23
C PRO A 49 0.27 -1.04 -2.51
N ASN A 50 0.13 -1.72 -3.64
CA ASN A 50 -0.21 -1.06 -4.89
C ASN A 50 -1.74 -0.99 -5.09
N ARG A 51 -2.18 -0.47 -6.25
CA ARG A 51 -3.60 -0.37 -6.62
C ARG A 51 -4.34 -1.70 -6.53
N ILE A 52 -3.70 -2.80 -6.97
CA ILE A 52 -4.35 -4.12 -7.00
C ILE A 52 -4.67 -4.59 -5.58
N LEU A 53 -3.69 -4.53 -4.69
CA LEU A 53 -3.86 -4.96 -3.30
C LEU A 53 -4.83 -4.03 -2.54
N MET A 54 -4.80 -2.71 -2.82
CA MET A 54 -5.72 -1.76 -2.20
C MET A 54 -7.18 -2.06 -2.59
N LEU A 55 -7.47 -2.32 -3.86
CA LEU A 55 -8.82 -2.69 -4.29
C LEU A 55 -9.32 -3.97 -3.60
N GLU A 56 -8.46 -4.97 -3.45
CA GLU A 56 -8.79 -6.20 -2.71
C GLU A 56 -9.12 -5.91 -1.23
N HIS A 57 -8.36 -5.02 -0.59
CA HIS A 57 -8.61 -4.62 0.81
C HIS A 57 -9.93 -3.85 0.94
N ILE A 58 -10.21 -2.93 0.02
CA ILE A 58 -11.47 -2.16 0.02
C ILE A 58 -12.66 -3.10 -0.16
N GLU A 59 -12.59 -4.04 -1.11
CA GLU A 59 -13.67 -5.01 -1.34
C GLU A 59 -13.96 -5.85 -0.11
N LYS A 60 -12.91 -6.37 0.55
CA LYS A 60 -13.04 -7.10 1.82
C LYS A 60 -13.66 -6.27 2.93
N ALA A 61 -13.27 -4.99 3.03
CA ALA A 61 -13.81 -4.07 4.02
C ALA A 61 -15.29 -3.79 3.78
N ILE A 62 -15.71 -3.56 2.52
CA ILE A 62 -17.10 -3.38 2.13
C ILE A 62 -17.94 -4.61 2.51
N GLN A 63 -17.49 -5.81 2.14
CA GLN A 63 -18.18 -7.07 2.47
C GLN A 63 -18.31 -7.28 3.99
N SER A 64 -17.29 -6.95 4.75
CA SER A 64 -17.28 -7.06 6.21
C SER A 64 -18.25 -6.07 6.87
N SER A 65 -18.40 -4.88 6.30
CA SER A 65 -19.25 -3.80 6.83
C SER A 65 -20.75 -4.13 6.79
N TRP A 66 -21.19 -5.06 5.94
CA TRP A 66 -22.60 -5.45 5.86
C TRP A 66 -23.14 -6.07 7.16
N LYS A 67 -22.27 -6.51 8.03
CA LYS A 67 -22.62 -7.15 9.32
C LYS A 67 -22.33 -6.24 10.53
N THR A 68 -21.87 -5.02 10.30
CA THR A 68 -21.44 -4.08 11.36
C THR A 68 -22.02 -2.69 11.12
N THR A 69 -21.79 -1.79 12.07
CA THR A 69 -22.07 -0.35 11.91
C THR A 69 -20.91 0.40 11.25
N GLN A 70 -19.79 -0.27 11.01
CA GLN A 70 -18.60 0.32 10.40
C GLN A 70 -18.85 0.69 8.94
N ARG A 71 -18.25 1.77 8.52
CA ARG A 71 -18.35 2.31 7.16
C ARG A 71 -16.95 2.48 6.61
N PRO A 72 -16.43 1.51 5.84
CA PRO A 72 -15.13 1.64 5.21
C PRO A 72 -15.00 2.99 4.51
N THR A 73 -13.96 3.73 4.87
CA THR A 73 -13.67 5.05 4.35
C THR A 73 -12.41 5.00 3.52
N VAL A 74 -12.48 5.57 2.32
CA VAL A 74 -11.35 5.75 1.41
C VAL A 74 -11.00 7.22 1.35
N LEU A 75 -9.71 7.53 1.58
CA LEU A 75 -9.13 8.85 1.37
C LEU A 75 -8.21 8.76 0.16
N PHE A 76 -8.52 9.49 -0.90
CA PHE A 76 -7.63 9.65 -2.06
C PHE A 76 -6.78 10.89 -1.87
N ILE A 77 -5.48 10.76 -1.96
CA ILE A 77 -4.49 11.77 -1.60
C ILE A 77 -3.57 12.00 -2.79
N ASP A 78 -3.37 13.23 -3.16
CA ASP A 78 -2.46 13.63 -4.24
C ASP A 78 -1.51 14.71 -3.72
N VAL A 79 -0.22 14.53 -3.97
CA VAL A 79 0.83 15.46 -3.56
C VAL A 79 0.83 16.68 -4.46
N ASP A 80 0.50 17.83 -3.90
CA ASP A 80 0.36 19.06 -4.67
C ASP A 80 1.67 19.48 -5.37
N ARG A 81 1.55 19.84 -6.65
CA ARG A 81 2.67 20.35 -7.48
C ARG A 81 3.86 19.38 -7.60
N PHE A 82 3.66 18.09 -7.38
CA PHE A 82 4.74 17.10 -7.42
C PHE A 82 5.52 17.14 -8.75
N LYS A 83 4.82 17.33 -9.89
CA LYS A 83 5.48 17.51 -11.18
C LYS A 83 6.47 18.68 -11.16
N SER A 84 6.12 19.82 -10.56
CA SER A 84 7.03 20.98 -10.47
C SER A 84 8.27 20.67 -9.62
N ILE A 85 8.13 19.82 -8.60
CA ILE A 85 9.25 19.34 -7.79
C ILE A 85 10.21 18.52 -8.66
N ASN A 86 9.68 17.56 -9.41
CA ASN A 86 10.48 16.73 -10.33
C ASN A 86 11.18 17.58 -11.40
N ASP A 87 10.45 18.52 -12.01
CA ASP A 87 10.98 19.37 -13.07
C ASP A 87 12.10 20.31 -12.57
N SER A 88 12.02 20.75 -11.31
CA SER A 88 12.98 21.69 -10.72
C SER A 88 14.17 21.02 -10.03
N LEU A 89 13.96 19.86 -9.35
CA LEU A 89 14.94 19.24 -8.46
C LEU A 89 15.34 17.81 -8.88
N GLY A 90 14.75 17.34 -9.97
CA GLY A 90 15.01 16.00 -10.53
C GLY A 90 14.24 14.86 -9.86
N HIS A 91 14.10 13.77 -10.59
CA HIS A 91 13.31 12.60 -10.17
C HIS A 91 13.81 11.95 -8.87
N SER A 92 15.14 11.95 -8.62
CA SER A 92 15.67 11.38 -7.39
C SER A 92 15.20 12.11 -6.13
N THR A 93 15.01 13.43 -6.21
CA THR A 93 14.42 14.22 -5.12
C THR A 93 12.93 13.91 -4.98
N GLY A 94 12.20 13.79 -6.08
CA GLY A 94 10.80 13.38 -6.06
C GLY A 94 10.61 12.00 -5.43
N ASP A 95 11.45 11.03 -5.78
CA ASP A 95 11.41 9.68 -5.21
C ASP A 95 11.65 9.69 -3.68
N ALA A 96 12.60 10.51 -3.21
CA ALA A 96 12.84 10.68 -1.78
C ALA A 96 11.63 11.29 -1.05
N ILE A 97 10.96 12.28 -1.67
CA ILE A 97 9.75 12.89 -1.14
C ILE A 97 8.61 11.87 -1.08
N LEU A 98 8.37 11.11 -2.14
CA LEU A 98 7.32 10.08 -2.15
C LEU A 98 7.56 9.01 -1.08
N THR A 99 8.81 8.62 -0.86
CA THR A 99 9.19 7.69 0.21
C THR A 99 8.91 8.28 1.60
N GLU A 100 9.21 9.57 1.80
CA GLU A 100 8.93 10.25 3.06
C GLU A 100 7.42 10.46 3.29
N VAL A 101 6.66 10.83 2.23
CA VAL A 101 5.20 10.88 2.28
C VAL A 101 4.63 9.54 2.69
N ALA A 102 5.05 8.44 2.05
CA ALA A 102 4.61 7.09 2.38
C ALA A 102 4.85 6.75 3.87
N ARG A 103 6.03 7.08 4.39
CA ARG A 103 6.40 6.88 5.79
C ARG A 103 5.52 7.70 6.74
N ARG A 104 5.27 8.98 6.42
CA ARG A 104 4.43 9.87 7.25
C ARG A 104 2.97 9.41 7.25
N LEU A 105 2.42 9.06 6.09
CA LEU A 105 1.07 8.52 5.98
C LEU A 105 0.93 7.25 6.82
N SER A 106 1.87 6.31 6.72
CA SER A 106 1.86 5.07 7.51
C SER A 106 1.89 5.32 9.01
N ASN A 107 2.62 6.34 9.46
CA ASN A 107 2.70 6.71 10.88
C ASN A 107 1.47 7.49 11.37
N ALA A 108 0.76 8.16 10.47
CA ALA A 108 -0.41 8.97 10.82
C ALA A 108 -1.70 8.17 10.96
N ILE A 109 -1.75 6.94 10.46
CA ILE A 109 -2.96 6.10 10.49
C ILE A 109 -2.95 5.10 11.63
N SER A 110 -4.10 4.49 11.91
CA SER A 110 -4.23 3.41 12.88
C SER A 110 -3.63 2.10 12.33
N PRO A 111 -3.25 1.13 13.18
CA PRO A 111 -2.77 -0.18 12.74
C PRO A 111 -3.78 -0.98 11.91
N GLN A 112 -5.08 -0.64 11.99
CA GLN A 112 -6.16 -1.28 11.23
C GLN A 112 -6.41 -0.63 9.87
N ALA A 113 -5.86 0.57 9.66
CA ALA A 113 -5.94 1.25 8.37
C ALA A 113 -4.80 0.81 7.44
N THR A 114 -5.00 0.93 6.15
CA THR A 114 -4.03 0.57 5.12
C THR A 114 -3.70 1.78 4.27
N VAL A 115 -2.42 2.02 4.00
CA VAL A 115 -1.93 2.98 3.00
C VAL A 115 -1.49 2.23 1.77
N ALA A 116 -1.78 2.77 0.58
CA ALA A 116 -1.27 2.29 -0.70
C ALA A 116 -0.77 3.46 -1.55
N ARG A 117 0.18 3.18 -2.46
CA ARG A 117 0.52 4.08 -3.55
C ARG A 117 -0.11 3.55 -4.84
N ILE A 118 -0.89 4.39 -5.51
CA ILE A 118 -1.71 3.98 -6.66
C ILE A 118 -0.96 4.20 -7.97
N ALA A 119 -0.41 5.39 -8.15
CA ALA A 119 0.43 5.76 -9.29
C ALA A 119 1.08 7.12 -9.02
N GLY A 120 2.25 7.39 -9.57
CA GLY A 120 2.87 8.71 -9.53
C GLY A 120 2.93 9.30 -8.11
N ASP A 121 2.21 10.37 -7.88
CA ASP A 121 2.06 11.13 -6.63
C ASP A 121 0.75 10.84 -5.88
N GLU A 122 0.01 9.80 -6.30
CA GLU A 122 -1.28 9.43 -5.75
C GLU A 122 -1.17 8.32 -4.69
N PHE A 123 -1.74 8.58 -3.53
CA PHE A 123 -1.85 7.63 -2.42
C PHE A 123 -3.31 7.42 -2.04
N VAL A 124 -3.60 6.27 -1.46
CA VAL A 124 -4.92 5.94 -0.93
C VAL A 124 -4.78 5.40 0.48
N VAL A 125 -5.63 5.89 1.38
CA VAL A 125 -5.80 5.33 2.73
C VAL A 125 -7.18 4.70 2.82
N LEU A 126 -7.22 3.45 3.28
CA LEU A 126 -8.44 2.75 3.67
C LEU A 126 -8.49 2.68 5.20
N ASP A 127 -9.53 3.24 5.79
CA ASP A 127 -9.89 2.97 7.19
C ASP A 127 -11.21 2.18 7.23
N SER A 128 -11.14 0.95 7.69
CA SER A 128 -12.29 0.06 7.81
C SER A 128 -13.04 0.20 9.13
N THR A 129 -12.53 0.99 10.06
CA THR A 129 -13.07 1.13 11.42
C THR A 129 -13.95 2.36 11.62
N THR A 130 -14.03 3.23 10.65
CA THR A 130 -14.82 4.47 10.70
C THR A 130 -16.32 4.19 10.92
N GLU A 131 -16.94 4.89 11.85
CA GLU A 131 -18.37 4.77 12.15
C GLU A 131 -19.16 6.02 11.76
N SER A 132 -18.50 7.14 11.48
CA SER A 132 -19.14 8.39 11.14
C SER A 132 -18.32 9.24 10.15
N PRO A 133 -18.98 10.08 9.32
CA PRO A 133 -18.28 11.02 8.44
C PRO A 133 -17.33 11.96 9.17
N THR A 134 -17.63 12.35 10.41
CA THR A 134 -16.78 13.22 11.23
C THR A 134 -15.41 12.56 11.52
N GLN A 135 -15.39 11.26 11.81
CA GLN A 135 -14.12 10.53 12.01
C GLN A 135 -13.26 10.52 10.76
N SER A 136 -13.89 10.43 9.58
CA SER A 136 -13.16 10.49 8.29
C SER A 136 -12.51 11.86 8.08
N VAL A 137 -13.19 12.95 8.46
CA VAL A 137 -12.62 14.31 8.39
C VAL A 137 -11.45 14.44 9.36
N VAL A 138 -11.59 13.99 10.60
CA VAL A 138 -10.49 14.00 11.60
C VAL A 138 -9.27 13.20 11.11
N LEU A 139 -9.50 12.07 10.44
CA LEU A 139 -8.41 11.31 9.84
C LEU A 139 -7.72 12.09 8.72
N ALA A 140 -8.48 12.76 7.85
CA ALA A 140 -7.91 13.59 6.78
C ALA A 140 -7.08 14.76 7.35
N GLU A 141 -7.58 15.45 8.37
CA GLU A 141 -6.84 16.52 9.06
C GLU A 141 -5.55 16.01 9.69
N ARG A 142 -5.59 14.87 10.37
CA ARG A 142 -4.39 14.23 10.94
C ARG A 142 -3.34 13.89 9.88
N ILE A 143 -3.77 13.43 8.71
CA ILE A 143 -2.89 13.15 7.57
C ILE A 143 -2.26 14.45 7.06
N LEU A 144 -3.05 15.52 6.87
CA LEU A 144 -2.53 16.82 6.44
C LEU A 144 -1.53 17.39 7.44
N ASP A 145 -1.81 17.28 8.73
CA ASP A 145 -0.89 17.72 9.79
C ASP A 145 0.43 16.94 9.77
N ALA A 146 0.39 15.62 9.52
CA ALA A 146 1.59 14.80 9.41
C ALA A 146 2.48 15.19 8.22
N LEU A 147 1.90 15.76 7.15
CA LEU A 147 2.63 16.22 5.98
C LEU A 147 3.17 17.67 6.12
N ARG A 148 2.70 18.42 7.13
CA ARG A 148 3.01 19.87 7.29
C ARG A 148 4.48 20.14 7.60
N ASP A 149 5.15 19.25 8.32
CA ASP A 149 6.56 19.44 8.64
C ASP A 149 7.44 19.38 7.39
N PRO A 150 8.52 20.17 7.30
CA PRO A 150 9.38 20.15 6.14
C PRO A 150 10.00 18.77 5.89
N MET A 151 10.17 18.40 4.63
CA MET A 151 10.85 17.19 4.19
C MET A 151 12.26 17.54 3.72
N LYS A 152 13.23 16.71 4.03
CA LYS A 152 14.61 16.93 3.57
C LYS A 152 14.75 16.51 2.11
N GLY A 153 15.13 17.47 1.29
CA GLY A 153 15.52 17.24 -0.12
C GLY A 153 17.00 17.59 -0.36
N ASN A 154 17.51 17.27 -1.55
CA ASN A 154 18.90 17.57 -1.94
C ASN A 154 19.24 19.07 -1.96
N GLY A 155 18.26 19.96 -1.83
CA GLY A 155 18.43 21.44 -1.83
C GLY A 155 18.07 22.11 -0.52
N GLY A 156 17.78 21.36 0.55
CA GLY A 156 17.32 21.89 1.83
C GLY A 156 15.92 21.40 2.23
N ASP A 157 15.30 22.07 3.19
CA ASP A 157 13.97 21.77 3.68
C ASP A 157 12.89 22.17 2.65
N MET A 158 11.99 21.25 2.36
CA MET A 158 10.90 21.40 1.39
C MET A 158 9.55 21.23 2.08
N PHE A 159 8.64 22.16 1.80
CA PHE A 159 7.25 22.06 2.25
C PHE A 159 6.42 21.43 1.14
N VAL A 160 5.75 20.34 1.48
CA VAL A 160 4.88 19.59 0.58
C VAL A 160 3.47 19.63 1.14
N THR A 161 2.50 19.96 0.31
CA THR A 161 1.07 19.88 0.64
C THR A 161 0.41 18.75 -0.14
N ALA A 162 -0.77 18.35 0.30
CA ALA A 162 -1.55 17.36 -0.40
C ALA A 162 -3.03 17.76 -0.44
N SER A 163 -3.71 17.36 -1.50
CA SER A 163 -5.16 17.45 -1.63
C SER A 163 -5.77 16.10 -1.30
N ILE A 164 -6.81 16.09 -0.46
CA ILE A 164 -7.47 14.86 0.01
C ILE A 164 -8.94 14.89 -0.36
N GLY A 165 -9.38 13.80 -0.99
CA GLY A 165 -10.81 13.51 -1.19
C GLY A 165 -11.23 12.33 -0.34
N VAL A 166 -12.41 12.41 0.27
CA VAL A 166 -12.95 11.41 1.19
C VAL A 166 -14.23 10.82 0.63
N ALA A 167 -14.32 9.50 0.59
CA ALA A 167 -15.54 8.76 0.33
C ALA A 167 -15.70 7.63 1.36
N TYR A 168 -16.93 7.33 1.73
CA TYR A 168 -17.24 6.23 2.64
C TYR A 168 -18.32 5.31 2.06
N ALA A 169 -18.22 4.04 2.37
CA ALA A 169 -19.18 3.06 1.91
C ALA A 169 -20.52 3.26 2.64
N VAL A 170 -21.58 3.40 1.85
CA VAL A 170 -22.96 3.42 2.35
C VAL A 170 -23.58 2.05 2.07
N PRO A 171 -23.96 1.28 3.09
CA PRO A 171 -24.42 -0.11 2.91
C PRO A 171 -25.60 -0.25 1.94
N THR A 172 -26.44 0.78 1.81
CA THR A 172 -27.61 0.79 0.93
C THR A 172 -27.25 0.95 -0.56
N LEU A 173 -26.03 1.45 -0.89
CA LEU A 173 -25.66 1.78 -2.27
C LEU A 173 -24.91 0.66 -2.99
N ARG A 174 -24.56 -0.46 -2.32
CA ARG A 174 -23.82 -1.61 -2.89
C ARG A 174 -22.68 -1.19 -3.82
N LEU A 175 -21.87 -0.22 -3.37
CA LEU A 175 -20.72 0.27 -4.12
C LEU A 175 -19.67 -0.84 -4.25
N SER A 176 -19.01 -0.92 -5.40
CA SER A 176 -17.78 -1.69 -5.59
C SER A 176 -16.57 -0.95 -5.00
N ALA A 177 -15.43 -1.63 -4.91
CA ALA A 177 -14.17 -1.00 -4.50
C ALA A 177 -13.75 0.11 -5.47
N GLU A 178 -13.95 -0.12 -6.76
CA GLU A 178 -13.68 0.87 -7.81
C GLU A 178 -14.56 2.10 -7.68
N ASP A 179 -15.87 1.94 -7.45
CA ASP A 179 -16.81 3.05 -7.26
C ASP A 179 -16.39 3.91 -6.08
N LEU A 180 -16.04 3.28 -4.95
CA LEU A 180 -15.64 3.98 -3.75
C LEU A 180 -14.33 4.76 -3.95
N MET A 181 -13.35 4.17 -4.64
CA MET A 181 -12.13 4.87 -5.03
C MET A 181 -12.40 6.03 -5.97
N GLN A 182 -13.25 5.85 -6.97
CA GLN A 182 -13.60 6.90 -7.92
C GLN A 182 -14.33 8.07 -7.25
N HIS A 183 -15.19 7.80 -6.27
CA HIS A 183 -15.84 8.84 -5.49
C HIS A 183 -14.83 9.66 -4.69
N ALA A 184 -13.85 9.00 -4.05
CA ALA A 184 -12.79 9.67 -3.31
C ALA A 184 -11.89 10.52 -4.24
N ASP A 185 -11.50 9.99 -5.41
CA ASP A 185 -10.74 10.72 -6.43
C ASP A 185 -11.51 11.97 -6.91
N THR A 186 -12.80 11.82 -7.23
CA THR A 186 -13.65 12.95 -7.63
C THR A 186 -13.71 14.02 -6.54
N ALA A 187 -13.80 13.63 -5.27
CA ALA A 187 -13.80 14.57 -4.15
C ALA A 187 -12.44 15.28 -4.02
N MET A 188 -11.33 14.57 -4.19
CA MET A 188 -9.96 15.12 -4.19
C MET A 188 -9.78 16.14 -5.32
N TYR A 189 -10.23 15.84 -6.52
CA TYR A 189 -10.16 16.77 -7.65
C TYR A 189 -10.94 18.07 -7.39
N ARG A 190 -12.11 17.97 -6.74
CA ARG A 190 -12.88 19.16 -6.30
C ARG A 190 -12.11 19.97 -5.26
N ALA A 191 -11.47 19.33 -4.29
CA ALA A 191 -10.63 20.02 -3.30
C ALA A 191 -9.47 20.78 -3.96
N LYS A 192 -8.79 20.16 -4.94
CA LYS A 192 -7.76 20.84 -5.75
C LYS A 192 -8.28 22.07 -6.46
N SER A 193 -9.47 21.96 -7.04
CA SER A 193 -10.10 23.04 -7.83
C SER A 193 -10.60 24.20 -6.95
N ALA A 194 -10.94 23.92 -5.69
CA ALA A 194 -11.43 24.92 -4.73
C ALA A 194 -10.34 25.76 -4.06
N GLY A 195 -9.07 25.51 -4.38
CA GLY A 195 -7.95 26.33 -3.89
C GLY A 195 -6.96 25.63 -2.98
N ARG A 196 -7.04 24.31 -2.90
CA ARG A 196 -6.12 23.43 -2.15
C ARG A 196 -6.10 23.70 -0.65
#